data_59837efffd77a5d6047121a462e886ba
#
_entry.id   59837efffd77a5d6047121a462e886ba
#
_cell.length_a   1.000
_cell.length_b   1.000
_cell.length_c   1.000
_cell.angle_alpha   90.00
_cell.angle_beta   90.00
_cell.angle_gamma   90.00
#
_symmetry.space_group_name_H-M   'P 1'
#
loop_
_entity.id
_entity.type
_entity.pdbx_description
1 polymer ?
#
loop_
_entity_poly.entity_id
_entity_poly.type
_entity_poly.pdbx_seq_one_letter_code
_entity_poly.pdbx_strand_id
1 'polypeptide(L)'
;YSAFFTKPAAEWLIKHREFTINDCLLVRALPDDFISGSCSFDALKLMLRQNVNVKMSTALHAKIYAFDDCVYAGSANLTARGLALVDQHNQEIGLKGSLSSNDLELLGNLWSQAETITDTKLKMMEDFCDQHKIKKSLPDMSLIWPKEIFNEVRDIYCSDFPQDYPTAEIRFQTESSLQGSLAYKWLKNAIIDNGSMSFGALSALLH
;
A
#
# COMPACT_ATOMS: atom_id res chain seq x y z
N TYR A 1 8.37 7.71 2.53
CA TYR A 1 7.50 6.56 2.73
C TYR A 1 6.07 7.06 2.94
N SER A 2 5.16 6.69 2.08
CA SER A 2 3.74 7.10 2.21
C SER A 2 2.84 6.00 1.64
N ALA A 3 1.83 5.60 2.43
CA ALA A 3 0.90 4.58 1.94
C ALA A 3 0.15 5.05 0.69
N PHE A 4 -0.26 6.32 0.65
CA PHE A 4 -0.95 6.90 -0.51
C PHE A 4 -0.14 8.03 -1.15
N PHE A 5 -0.21 8.11 -2.49
CA PHE A 5 0.50 9.13 -3.24
C PHE A 5 -0.31 9.58 -4.45
N THR A 6 -0.68 10.86 -4.48
CA THR A 6 -1.54 11.42 -5.52
C THR A 6 -0.83 12.45 -6.39
N LYS A 7 -1.33 12.65 -7.61
CA LYS A 7 -0.76 13.57 -8.59
C LYS A 7 -0.60 15.01 -8.07
N PRO A 8 -1.60 15.62 -7.38
CA PRO A 8 -1.42 16.97 -6.84
C PRO A 8 -0.27 17.06 -5.81
N ALA A 9 -0.04 16.00 -5.03
CA ALA A 9 1.08 15.97 -4.10
C ALA A 9 2.43 15.85 -4.83
N ALA A 10 2.51 15.05 -5.89
CA ALA A 10 3.71 14.97 -6.74
C ALA A 10 4.03 16.32 -7.40
N GLU A 11 3.04 16.98 -7.97
CA GLU A 11 3.19 18.30 -8.60
C GLU A 11 3.64 19.36 -7.58
N TRP A 12 3.07 19.31 -6.36
CA TRP A 12 3.47 20.21 -5.27
C TRP A 12 4.92 19.97 -4.86
N LEU A 13 5.33 18.71 -4.70
CA LEU A 13 6.72 18.35 -4.37
C LEU A 13 7.70 18.85 -5.43
N ILE A 14 7.43 18.60 -6.70
CA ILE A 14 8.27 19.03 -7.83
C ILE A 14 8.41 20.55 -7.89
N LYS A 15 7.33 21.28 -7.56
CA LYS A 15 7.36 22.74 -7.53
C LYS A 15 8.21 23.32 -6.40
N HIS A 16 8.34 22.60 -5.27
CA HIS A 16 8.95 23.13 -4.05
C HIS A 16 10.30 22.49 -3.69
N ARG A 17 10.74 21.49 -4.45
CA ARG A 17 11.98 20.78 -4.22
C ARG A 17 12.64 20.34 -5.53
N GLU A 18 13.95 20.50 -5.61
CA GLU A 18 14.77 19.81 -6.59
C GLU A 18 15.06 18.39 -6.10
N PHE A 19 14.99 17.42 -6.99
CA PHE A 19 15.25 16.02 -6.71
C PHE A 19 16.59 15.59 -7.27
N THR A 20 17.19 14.63 -6.59
CA THR A 20 18.45 13.99 -6.98
C THR A 20 18.24 12.48 -7.07
N ILE A 21 19.23 11.78 -7.65
CA ILE A 21 19.23 10.33 -7.73
C ILE A 21 19.25 9.63 -6.35
N ASN A 22 19.60 10.38 -5.29
CA ASN A 22 19.58 9.85 -3.92
C ASN A 22 18.20 9.95 -3.26
N ASP A 23 17.27 10.67 -3.87
CA ASP A 23 15.92 10.78 -3.34
C ASP A 23 15.16 9.46 -3.56
N CYS A 24 14.48 9.03 -2.51
CA CYS A 24 13.79 7.74 -2.44
C CYS A 24 12.31 7.93 -2.11
N LEU A 25 11.44 7.29 -2.86
CA LEU A 25 10.00 7.25 -2.62
C LEU A 25 9.54 5.80 -2.48
N LEU A 26 9.00 5.43 -1.32
CA LEU A 26 8.34 4.15 -1.10
C LEU A 26 6.85 4.38 -0.90
N VAL A 27 6.02 3.73 -1.71
CA VAL A 27 4.55 3.83 -1.65
C VAL A 27 3.90 2.47 -1.54
N ARG A 28 2.65 2.45 -1.05
CA ARG A 28 1.86 1.23 -1.07
C ARG A 28 1.37 0.94 -2.50
N ALA A 29 1.34 -0.34 -2.83
CA ALA A 29 0.91 -0.80 -4.14
C ALA A 29 -0.16 -1.88 -4.02
N LEU A 30 -1.36 -1.52 -3.61
CA LEU A 30 -2.53 -2.39 -3.76
C LEU A 30 -3.31 -1.96 -5.01
N PRO A 31 -3.84 -2.89 -5.83
CA PRO A 31 -4.65 -2.53 -7.00
C PRO A 31 -5.80 -1.59 -6.67
N ASP A 32 -6.45 -1.83 -5.53
CA ASP A 32 -7.57 -1.02 -5.06
C ASP A 32 -7.20 0.43 -4.74
N ASP A 33 -5.97 0.70 -4.32
CA ASP A 33 -5.48 2.06 -4.08
C ASP A 33 -5.41 2.87 -5.38
N PHE A 34 -5.03 2.24 -6.50
CA PHE A 34 -4.98 2.88 -7.81
C PHE A 34 -6.37 3.01 -8.43
N ILE A 35 -7.22 1.99 -8.29
CA ILE A 35 -8.58 2.02 -8.81
C ILE A 35 -9.44 3.06 -8.09
N SER A 36 -9.27 3.22 -6.77
CA SER A 36 -9.96 4.23 -5.96
C SER A 36 -9.40 5.64 -6.11
N GLY A 37 -8.19 5.78 -6.69
CA GLY A 37 -7.49 7.06 -6.81
C GLY A 37 -6.75 7.50 -5.55
N SER A 38 -6.63 6.63 -4.54
CA SER A 38 -5.78 6.88 -3.36
C SER A 38 -4.29 6.90 -3.73
N CYS A 39 -3.90 6.15 -4.76
CA CYS A 39 -2.61 6.23 -5.44
C CYS A 39 -2.80 6.58 -6.92
N SER A 40 -1.83 7.24 -7.52
CA SER A 40 -1.88 7.69 -8.90
C SER A 40 -0.66 7.22 -9.70
N PHE A 41 -0.89 6.52 -10.80
CA PHE A 41 0.16 6.18 -11.76
C PHE A 41 0.86 7.41 -12.33
N ASP A 42 0.11 8.48 -12.62
CA ASP A 42 0.69 9.74 -13.09
C ASP A 42 1.67 10.34 -12.07
N ALA A 43 1.34 10.26 -10.76
CA ALA A 43 2.22 10.74 -9.71
C ALA A 43 3.56 10.00 -9.74
N LEU A 44 3.52 8.68 -9.87
CA LEU A 44 4.73 7.84 -9.91
C LEU A 44 5.56 8.10 -11.18
N LYS A 45 4.90 8.23 -12.34
CA LYS A 45 5.55 8.61 -13.61
C LYS A 45 6.24 9.98 -13.49
N LEU A 46 5.62 10.94 -12.81
CA LEU A 46 6.22 12.24 -12.54
C LEU A 46 7.50 12.12 -11.72
N MET A 47 7.50 11.32 -10.65
CA MET A 47 8.68 11.13 -9.79
C MET A 47 9.81 10.40 -10.53
N LEU A 48 9.51 9.38 -11.33
CA LEU A 48 10.51 8.70 -12.17
C LEU A 48 11.17 9.66 -13.15
N ARG A 49 10.41 10.59 -13.75
CA ARG A 49 10.97 11.62 -14.65
C ARG A 49 11.88 12.63 -13.94
N GLN A 50 11.75 12.77 -12.62
CA GLN A 50 12.64 13.55 -11.77
C GLN A 50 13.87 12.74 -11.28
N ASN A 51 14.08 11.53 -11.79
CA ASN A 51 15.12 10.60 -11.39
C ASN A 51 15.04 10.17 -9.92
N VAL A 52 13.87 10.25 -9.30
CA VAL A 52 13.65 9.72 -7.95
C VAL A 52 13.62 8.20 -8.00
N ASN A 53 14.31 7.55 -7.06
CA ASN A 53 14.22 6.10 -6.90
C ASN A 53 12.84 5.76 -6.32
N VAL A 54 12.01 5.08 -7.11
CA VAL A 54 10.66 4.71 -6.69
C VAL A 54 10.60 3.21 -6.44
N LYS A 55 10.14 2.83 -5.25
CA LYS A 55 9.82 1.46 -4.89
C LYS A 55 8.40 1.35 -4.36
N MET A 56 7.87 0.14 -4.35
CA MET A 56 6.53 -0.17 -3.88
C MET A 56 6.52 -1.41 -2.99
N SER A 57 5.61 -1.42 -2.02
CA SER A 57 5.31 -2.57 -1.18
C SER A 57 3.81 -2.70 -0.96
N THR A 58 3.26 -3.91 -1.05
CA THR A 58 1.83 -4.14 -0.80
C THR A 58 1.47 -3.97 0.68
N ALA A 59 2.44 -4.11 1.59
CA ALA A 59 2.25 -4.04 3.04
C ALA A 59 2.48 -2.65 3.65
N LEU A 60 2.94 -1.66 2.88
CA LEU A 60 3.30 -0.36 3.44
C LEU A 60 2.08 0.40 3.96
N HIS A 61 2.16 0.84 5.24
CA HIS A 61 1.19 1.78 5.81
C HIS A 61 1.86 2.98 6.50
N ALA A 62 3.17 3.10 6.43
CA ALA A 62 3.93 4.21 7.01
C ALA A 62 3.66 5.55 6.31
N LYS A 63 3.79 6.64 7.06
CA LYS A 63 3.83 8.02 6.59
C LYS A 63 5.01 8.68 7.27
N ILE A 64 6.18 8.58 6.64
CA ILE A 64 7.47 9.04 7.18
C ILE A 64 8.18 9.83 6.09
N TYR A 65 8.57 11.04 6.42
CA TYR A 65 9.24 11.99 5.53
C TYR A 65 10.56 12.40 6.15
N ALA A 66 11.66 11.98 5.57
CA ALA A 66 13.00 12.32 6.03
C ALA A 66 13.63 13.33 5.07
N PHE A 67 14.17 14.40 5.62
CA PHE A 67 14.88 15.47 4.91
C PHE A 67 16.10 15.86 5.71
N ASP A 68 17.27 15.63 5.16
CA ASP A 68 18.55 15.82 5.86
C ASP A 68 18.54 15.11 7.24
N ASP A 69 18.71 15.84 8.33
CA ASP A 69 18.72 15.29 9.69
C ASP A 69 17.34 15.27 10.36
N CYS A 70 16.30 15.68 9.65
CA CYS A 70 14.95 15.76 10.19
C CYS A 70 14.06 14.65 9.67
N VAL A 71 13.22 14.11 10.55
CA VAL A 71 12.14 13.20 10.19
C VAL A 71 10.80 13.76 10.66
N TYR A 72 9.81 13.59 9.82
CA TYR A 72 8.40 13.83 10.14
C TYR A 72 7.66 12.50 10.02
N ALA A 73 6.98 12.08 11.08
CA ALA A 73 6.15 10.90 11.09
C ALA A 73 4.75 11.28 11.59
N GLY A 74 3.71 10.74 10.97
CA GLY A 74 2.34 11.10 11.36
C GLY A 74 1.26 10.39 10.59
N SER A 75 0.08 10.98 10.58
CA SER A 75 -1.10 10.43 9.90
C SER A 75 -1.22 10.88 8.44
N ALA A 76 -0.60 12.00 8.05
CA ALA A 76 -0.69 12.58 6.72
C ALA A 76 -0.04 11.71 5.64
N ASN A 77 -0.80 11.32 4.61
CA ASN A 77 -0.25 10.75 3.38
C ASN A 77 0.18 11.86 2.39
N LEU A 78 1.01 11.52 1.41
CA LEU A 78 1.34 12.38 0.27
C LEU A 78 0.15 12.52 -0.69
N THR A 79 -0.91 13.16 -0.22
CA THR A 79 -2.14 13.39 -0.97
C THR A 79 -2.56 14.85 -0.87
N ALA A 80 -3.42 15.30 -1.78
CA ALA A 80 -3.93 16.67 -1.73
C ALA A 80 -4.58 17.02 -0.38
N ARG A 81 -5.34 16.08 0.20
CA ARG A 81 -5.99 16.25 1.49
C ARG A 81 -5.02 16.13 2.67
N GLY A 82 -4.08 15.18 2.61
CA GLY A 82 -3.10 14.97 3.68
C GLY A 82 -2.11 16.13 3.81
N LEU A 83 -1.76 16.78 2.68
CA LEU A 83 -0.86 17.95 2.65
C LEU A 83 -1.60 19.29 2.71
N ALA A 84 -2.92 19.29 2.96
CA ALA A 84 -3.75 20.50 2.99
C ALA A 84 -3.63 21.39 1.72
N LEU A 85 -3.53 20.76 0.56
CA LEU A 85 -3.45 21.46 -0.73
C LEU A 85 -4.84 21.84 -1.28
N VAL A 86 -5.90 21.46 -0.59
CA VAL A 86 -7.31 21.74 -0.94
C VAL A 86 -8.08 22.19 0.29
N ASP A 87 -9.16 22.97 0.09
CA ASP A 87 -9.94 23.53 1.20
C ASP A 87 -10.54 22.45 2.11
N GLN A 88 -11.02 21.36 1.54
CA GLN A 88 -11.51 20.20 2.29
C GLN A 88 -10.35 19.22 2.56
N HIS A 89 -9.45 19.59 3.45
CA HIS A 89 -8.34 18.75 3.85
C HIS A 89 -8.62 17.96 5.14
N ASN A 90 -7.81 16.94 5.39
CA ASN A 90 -7.88 16.18 6.63
C ASN A 90 -7.30 16.99 7.79
N GLN A 91 -7.74 16.67 9.01
CA GLN A 91 -7.01 17.06 10.20
C GLN A 91 -5.95 15.99 10.48
N GLU A 92 -4.70 16.34 10.29
CA GLU A 92 -3.58 15.43 10.41
C GLU A 92 -2.72 15.80 11.64
N ILE A 93 -2.10 14.81 12.24
CA ILE A 93 -1.14 14.98 13.32
C ILE A 93 0.19 14.40 12.92
N GLY A 94 1.27 15.09 13.28
CA GLY A 94 2.63 14.63 12.99
C GLY A 94 3.60 15.07 14.07
N LEU A 95 4.69 14.34 14.17
CA LEU A 95 5.81 14.62 15.04
C LEU A 95 7.05 14.90 14.18
N LYS A 96 7.81 15.89 14.59
CA LYS A 96 9.14 16.15 14.06
C LYS A 96 10.18 15.61 15.03
N GLY A 97 11.17 14.91 14.50
CA GLY A 97 12.27 14.36 15.27
C GLY A 97 13.55 14.23 14.46
N SER A 98 14.51 13.49 15.00
CA SER A 98 15.71 13.05 14.31
C SER A 98 15.69 11.53 14.22
N LEU A 99 16.25 10.98 13.15
CA LEU A 99 16.36 9.53 12.97
C LEU A 99 17.53 8.99 13.81
N SER A 100 17.25 7.96 14.60
CA SER A 100 18.31 7.16 15.24
C SER A 100 18.91 6.17 14.24
N SER A 101 20.03 5.55 14.60
CA SER A 101 20.63 4.48 13.76
C SER A 101 19.67 3.30 13.58
N ASN A 102 18.89 2.96 14.62
CA ASN A 102 17.88 1.88 14.52
C ASN A 102 16.74 2.24 13.59
N ASP A 103 16.32 3.53 13.58
CA ASP A 103 15.27 4.00 12.64
C ASP A 103 15.77 3.93 11.21
N LEU A 104 17.02 4.32 10.96
CA LEU A 104 17.65 4.23 9.64
C LEU A 104 17.76 2.77 9.16
N GLU A 105 18.12 1.85 10.05
CA GLU A 105 18.17 0.43 9.76
C GLU A 105 16.77 -0.12 9.41
N LEU A 106 15.76 0.24 10.20
CA LEU A 106 14.36 -0.16 9.94
C LEU A 106 13.87 0.35 8.58
N LEU A 107 14.10 1.64 8.28
CA LEU A 107 13.73 2.22 6.99
C LEU A 107 14.51 1.57 5.84
N GLY A 108 15.78 1.28 6.05
CA GLY A 108 16.62 0.56 5.07
C GLY A 108 16.11 -0.85 4.80
N ASN A 109 15.65 -1.56 5.81
CA ASN A 109 15.06 -2.89 5.68
C ASN A 109 13.74 -2.85 4.89
N LEU A 110 12.84 -1.92 5.21
CA LEU A 110 11.60 -1.70 4.43
C LEU A 110 11.91 -1.38 2.96
N TRP A 111 12.93 -0.56 2.73
CA TRP A 111 13.38 -0.20 1.38
C TRP A 111 13.96 -1.39 0.62
N SER A 112 14.79 -2.20 1.26
CA SER A 112 15.45 -3.36 0.64
C SER A 112 14.47 -4.44 0.21
N GLN A 113 13.40 -4.65 0.99
CA GLN A 113 12.35 -5.62 0.74
C GLN A 113 11.35 -5.18 -0.33
N ALA A 114 11.31 -3.89 -0.64
CA ALA A 114 10.34 -3.34 -1.57
C ALA A 114 10.74 -3.52 -3.04
N GLU A 115 9.76 -3.67 -3.90
CA GLU A 115 9.90 -3.84 -5.35
C GLU A 115 10.27 -2.53 -6.05
N THR A 116 11.32 -2.55 -6.86
CA THR A 116 11.70 -1.42 -7.71
C THR A 116 10.69 -1.26 -8.85
N ILE A 117 10.27 -0.02 -9.08
CA ILE A 117 9.32 0.31 -10.13
C ILE A 117 10.04 0.83 -11.36
N THR A 118 9.66 0.25 -12.50
CA THR A 118 10.08 0.67 -13.84
C THR A 118 8.87 1.13 -14.64
N ASP A 119 9.10 1.88 -15.72
CA ASP A 119 8.02 2.29 -16.64
C ASP A 119 7.24 1.08 -17.18
N THR A 120 7.94 -0.02 -17.49
CA THR A 120 7.31 -1.26 -17.95
C THR A 120 6.38 -1.83 -16.90
N LYS A 121 6.83 -1.91 -15.63
CA LYS A 121 6.02 -2.43 -14.52
C LYS A 121 4.82 -1.53 -14.25
N LEU A 122 5.00 -0.20 -14.27
CA LEU A 122 3.88 0.74 -14.15
C LEU A 122 2.84 0.54 -15.25
N LYS A 123 3.27 0.30 -16.48
CA LYS A 123 2.34 0.04 -17.59
C LYS A 123 1.54 -1.24 -17.36
N MET A 124 2.20 -2.32 -16.94
CA MET A 124 1.50 -3.58 -16.61
C MET A 124 0.47 -3.39 -15.49
N MET A 125 0.81 -2.62 -14.44
CA MET A 125 -0.09 -2.30 -13.34
C MET A 125 -1.29 -1.47 -13.81
N GLU A 126 -1.06 -0.47 -14.65
CA GLU A 126 -2.09 0.39 -15.22
C GLU A 126 -3.07 -0.41 -16.08
N ASP A 127 -2.56 -1.25 -16.99
CA ASP A 127 -3.36 -2.13 -17.83
C ASP A 127 -4.20 -3.11 -17.00
N PHE A 128 -3.63 -3.67 -15.92
CA PHE A 128 -4.36 -4.51 -14.98
C PHE A 128 -5.50 -3.75 -14.29
N CYS A 129 -5.23 -2.56 -13.77
CA CYS A 129 -6.26 -1.74 -13.11
C CYS A 129 -7.38 -1.34 -14.08
N ASP A 130 -7.04 -0.97 -15.32
CA ASP A 130 -8.03 -0.57 -16.32
C ASP A 130 -8.98 -1.72 -16.70
N GLN A 131 -8.46 -2.95 -16.77
CA GLN A 131 -9.28 -4.14 -17.00
C GLN A 131 -10.25 -4.46 -15.85
N HIS A 132 -9.93 -4.01 -14.63
CA HIS A 132 -10.71 -4.32 -13.42
C HIS A 132 -11.58 -3.15 -12.93
N LYS A 133 -11.38 -1.93 -13.40
CA LYS A 133 -12.21 -0.77 -13.06
C LYS A 133 -13.72 -1.01 -13.32
N ILE A 134 -14.03 -1.69 -14.41
CA ILE A 134 -15.41 -1.94 -14.84
C ILE A 134 -16.07 -3.07 -14.01
N LYS A 135 -15.29 -3.98 -13.42
CA LYS A 135 -15.80 -5.12 -12.65
C LYS A 135 -16.15 -4.77 -11.19
N LYS A 136 -15.93 -3.55 -10.76
CA LYS A 136 -16.13 -3.10 -9.36
C LYS A 136 -17.60 -2.89 -8.96
N SER A 137 -18.56 -3.49 -9.67
CA SER A 137 -19.96 -3.59 -9.21
C SER A 137 -20.18 -4.67 -8.15
N LEU A 138 -19.15 -5.44 -7.79
CA LEU A 138 -19.21 -6.43 -6.70
C LEU A 138 -18.32 -5.95 -5.54
N PRO A 139 -18.90 -5.69 -4.34
CA PRO A 139 -18.20 -5.03 -3.22
C PRO A 139 -17.06 -5.82 -2.58
N ASP A 140 -16.86 -7.09 -2.86
CA ASP A 140 -16.20 -8.03 -1.93
C ASP A 140 -14.93 -8.73 -2.44
N MET A 141 -14.26 -8.25 -3.48
CA MET A 141 -13.00 -8.88 -3.90
C MET A 141 -11.87 -7.86 -3.87
N SER A 142 -11.01 -7.93 -2.85
CA SER A 142 -9.69 -7.29 -2.90
C SER A 142 -8.92 -7.83 -4.10
N LEU A 143 -8.58 -6.94 -5.02
CA LEU A 143 -7.79 -7.29 -6.18
C LEU A 143 -6.34 -7.55 -5.78
N ILE A 144 -5.75 -8.53 -6.42
CA ILE A 144 -4.39 -8.98 -6.17
C ILE A 144 -3.58 -8.85 -7.45
N TRP A 145 -2.39 -8.29 -7.37
CA TRP A 145 -1.49 -8.23 -8.52
C TRP A 145 -1.14 -9.63 -9.02
N PRO A 146 -1.10 -9.85 -10.33
CA PRO A 146 -0.47 -11.03 -10.90
C PRO A 146 1.00 -11.16 -10.45
N LYS A 147 1.51 -12.39 -10.34
CA LYS A 147 2.90 -12.65 -9.91
C LYS A 147 3.95 -12.01 -10.83
N GLU A 148 3.59 -11.78 -12.08
CA GLU A 148 4.43 -11.13 -13.09
C GLU A 148 4.63 -9.64 -12.80
N ILE A 149 3.73 -9.04 -12.02
CA ILE A 149 3.81 -7.62 -11.61
C ILE A 149 4.45 -7.51 -10.23
N PHE A 150 3.97 -8.30 -9.26
CA PHE A 150 4.53 -8.34 -7.91
C PHE A 150 4.79 -9.77 -7.48
N ASN A 151 6.04 -10.05 -7.13
CA ASN A 151 6.48 -11.35 -6.65
C ASN A 151 6.66 -11.34 -5.11
N GLU A 152 5.96 -10.48 -4.41
CA GLU A 152 6.02 -10.47 -2.95
C GLU A 152 5.38 -11.73 -2.37
N VAL A 153 6.09 -12.37 -1.44
CA VAL A 153 5.48 -13.31 -0.49
C VAL A 153 4.55 -12.45 0.37
N ARG A 154 3.26 -12.65 0.23
CA ARG A 154 2.28 -11.82 0.93
C ARG A 154 2.17 -12.28 2.37
N ASP A 155 2.53 -11.39 3.26
CA ASP A 155 2.01 -11.47 4.62
C ASP A 155 0.48 -11.43 4.55
N ILE A 156 -0.17 -12.31 5.29
CA ILE A 156 -1.63 -12.32 5.39
C ILE A 156 -2.04 -11.10 6.20
N TYR A 157 -2.46 -10.07 5.47
CA TYR A 157 -2.92 -8.85 6.11
C TYR A 157 -4.36 -9.04 6.58
N CYS A 158 -4.57 -8.94 7.89
CA CYS A 158 -5.91 -9.01 8.49
C CYS A 158 -6.67 -7.69 8.43
N SER A 159 -6.24 -6.71 7.63
CA SER A 159 -6.92 -5.42 7.49
C SER A 159 -8.27 -5.50 6.78
N ASP A 160 -8.51 -6.58 6.04
CA ASP A 160 -9.78 -6.87 5.39
C ASP A 160 -10.68 -7.79 6.25
N PHE A 161 -10.22 -8.12 7.48
CA PHE A 161 -11.00 -8.91 8.42
C PHE A 161 -12.09 -8.04 9.04
N PRO A 162 -13.36 -8.49 9.09
CA PRO A 162 -14.42 -7.72 9.71
C PRO A 162 -14.13 -7.54 11.21
N GLN A 163 -14.00 -6.28 11.65
CA GLN A 163 -13.57 -5.93 13.00
C GLN A 163 -14.74 -5.76 13.99
N ASP A 164 -15.96 -5.61 13.50
CA ASP A 164 -17.14 -5.35 14.33
C ASP A 164 -18.14 -6.52 14.31
N TYR A 165 -18.66 -6.84 15.50
CA TYR A 165 -19.74 -7.80 15.67
C TYR A 165 -21.08 -7.07 15.68
N PRO A 166 -21.92 -7.27 14.70
CA PRO A 166 -23.13 -6.53 14.56
C PRO A 166 -24.39 -7.41 14.66
N THR A 167 -25.52 -6.74 14.65
CA THR A 167 -26.89 -7.27 14.60
C THR A 167 -27.07 -8.35 13.50
N ALA A 168 -28.11 -9.18 13.58
CA ALA A 168 -28.33 -10.33 12.69
C ALA A 168 -28.29 -10.03 11.18
N GLU A 169 -28.67 -8.82 10.76
CA GLU A 169 -28.63 -8.35 9.38
C GLU A 169 -27.20 -8.16 8.85
N ILE A 170 -26.31 -7.66 9.71
CA ILE A 170 -24.91 -7.44 9.41
C ILE A 170 -24.13 -8.77 9.47
N ARG A 171 -24.66 -9.79 10.15
CA ARG A 171 -24.05 -11.12 10.23
C ARG A 171 -23.88 -11.76 8.84
N PHE A 172 -24.87 -11.62 7.97
CA PHE A 172 -24.79 -12.13 6.59
C PHE A 172 -23.74 -11.36 5.77
N GLN A 173 -23.69 -10.04 5.90
CA GLN A 173 -22.65 -9.21 5.27
C GLN A 173 -21.26 -9.56 5.84
N THR A 174 -21.18 -9.81 7.15
CA THR A 174 -19.93 -10.18 7.82
C THR A 174 -19.42 -11.56 7.37
N GLU A 175 -20.31 -12.54 7.16
CA GLU A 175 -19.94 -13.85 6.64
C GLU A 175 -19.43 -13.76 5.20
N SER A 176 -20.07 -12.96 4.36
CA SER A 176 -19.61 -12.69 2.98
C SER A 176 -18.27 -11.97 2.98
N SER A 177 -18.10 -10.95 3.81
CA SER A 177 -16.85 -10.22 3.96
C SER A 177 -15.73 -11.11 4.48
N LEU A 178 -16.03 -12.00 5.45
CA LEU A 178 -15.08 -12.99 5.96
C LEU A 178 -14.63 -13.94 4.85
N GLN A 179 -15.57 -14.49 4.08
CA GLN A 179 -15.26 -15.40 2.96
C GLN A 179 -14.50 -14.68 1.84
N GLY A 180 -14.70 -13.38 1.69
CA GLY A 180 -13.97 -12.50 0.78
C GLY A 180 -12.52 -12.22 1.22
N SER A 181 -12.24 -12.29 2.52
CA SER A 181 -10.96 -11.88 3.10
C SER A 181 -9.77 -12.74 2.63
N LEU A 182 -8.58 -12.14 2.60
CA LEU A 182 -7.34 -12.83 2.25
C LEU A 182 -7.03 -13.96 3.23
N ALA A 183 -7.24 -13.74 4.52
CA ALA A 183 -7.02 -14.74 5.56
C ALA A 183 -7.92 -15.96 5.38
N TYR A 184 -9.21 -15.78 5.07
CA TYR A 184 -10.12 -16.88 4.80
C TYR A 184 -9.73 -17.66 3.55
N LYS A 185 -9.42 -16.96 2.46
CA LYS A 185 -9.01 -17.59 1.19
C LYS A 185 -7.72 -18.39 1.35
N TRP A 186 -6.74 -17.83 2.05
CA TRP A 186 -5.50 -18.52 2.36
C TRP A 186 -5.76 -19.78 3.20
N LEU A 187 -6.53 -19.66 4.29
CA LEU A 187 -6.87 -20.78 5.17
C LEU A 187 -7.60 -21.88 4.40
N LYS A 188 -8.58 -21.49 3.59
CA LYS A 188 -9.34 -22.43 2.73
C LYS A 188 -8.42 -23.18 1.78
N ASN A 189 -7.51 -22.49 1.10
CA ASN A 189 -6.56 -23.13 0.19
C ASN A 189 -5.57 -24.03 0.95
N ALA A 190 -5.04 -23.57 2.08
CA ALA A 190 -4.16 -24.39 2.91
C ALA A 190 -4.84 -25.70 3.35
N ILE A 191 -6.12 -25.66 3.71
CA ILE A 191 -6.89 -26.87 4.09
C ILE A 191 -7.19 -27.74 2.86
N ILE A 192 -7.50 -27.15 1.70
CA ILE A 192 -7.73 -27.90 0.44
C ILE A 192 -6.47 -28.65 0.04
N ASP A 193 -5.33 -27.98 0.08
CA ASP A 193 -4.04 -28.53 -0.41
C ASP A 193 -3.43 -29.56 0.55
N ASN A 194 -3.64 -29.41 1.85
CA ASN A 194 -2.97 -30.21 2.88
C ASN A 194 -3.93 -31.09 3.74
N GLY A 195 -5.24 -30.99 3.52
CA GLY A 195 -6.24 -31.65 4.34
C GLY A 195 -6.43 -31.01 5.71
N SER A 196 -6.86 -31.81 6.71
CA SER A 196 -7.01 -31.30 8.08
C SER A 196 -5.64 -31.01 8.70
N MET A 197 -5.48 -29.81 9.24
CA MET A 197 -4.21 -29.35 9.81
C MET A 197 -4.37 -28.95 11.27
N SER A 198 -3.33 -29.18 12.07
CA SER A 198 -3.24 -28.59 13.40
C SER A 198 -2.91 -27.09 13.31
N PHE A 199 -3.24 -26.34 14.35
CA PHE A 199 -2.89 -24.91 14.42
C PHE A 199 -1.38 -24.66 14.28
N GLY A 200 -0.54 -25.55 14.86
CA GLY A 200 0.91 -25.45 14.71
C GLY A 200 1.39 -25.69 13.27
N ALA A 201 0.77 -26.63 12.55
CA ALA A 201 1.08 -26.87 11.14
C ALA A 201 0.65 -25.67 10.26
N LEU A 202 -0.50 -25.07 10.54
CA LEU A 202 -0.94 -23.82 9.86
C LEU A 202 0.01 -22.67 10.12
N SER A 203 0.46 -22.50 11.38
CA SER A 203 1.43 -21.46 11.75
C SER A 203 2.75 -21.61 11.01
N ALA A 204 3.21 -22.86 10.79
CA ALA A 204 4.44 -23.13 10.06
C ALA A 204 4.35 -22.85 8.55
N LEU A 205 3.15 -22.75 7.98
CA LEU A 205 2.94 -22.34 6.57
C LEU A 205 2.96 -20.82 6.39
N LEU A 206 2.91 -20.04 7.48
CA LEU A 206 2.93 -18.57 7.46
C LEU A 206 4.35 -18.00 7.50
N HIS A 207 5.33 -18.81 7.84
CA HIS A 207 6.75 -18.45 7.95
C HIS A 207 7.58 -19.13 6.87
#